data_1fe6a7c8f2c274b8c838670120cbbbdc
#
_entry.id   1fe6a7c8f2c274b8c838670120cbbbdc
#
_cell.length_a   1.000
_cell.length_b   1.000
_cell.length_c   1.000
_cell.angle_alpha   90.00
_cell.angle_beta   90.00
_cell.angle_gamma   90.00
#
_symmetry.space_group_name_H-M   'P 1'
#
loop_
_entity.id
_entity.type
_entity.pdbx_description
1 polymer ?
#
loop_
_entity_poly.entity_id
_entity_poly.type
_entity_poly.pdbx_seq_one_letter_code
_entity_poly.pdbx_strand_id
1 'polypeptide(L)'
;MNPWIAKRIFPGGYPPTLGEMSPVFEPYGFSILDVENLRQHYGKTCRAWLERFEQNTDQVEKMFGEELVRAWRLYLAGSAVAFEVGTLQLYQIVFAPPGNNDVPWTREHLYPAQSERS
;
A
#
# COMPACT_ATOMS: atom_id res chain seq x y z
N MET A 1 7.87 -10.37 -6.14
CA MET A 1 6.48 -10.20 -6.65
C MET A 1 6.01 -11.50 -7.29
N ASN A 2 4.74 -11.82 -7.11
CA ASN A 2 4.13 -12.99 -7.74
C ASN A 2 4.24 -12.89 -9.28
N PRO A 3 4.73 -13.92 -9.99
CA PRO A 3 4.90 -13.87 -11.45
C PRO A 3 3.62 -13.56 -12.22
N TRP A 4 2.47 -14.02 -11.73
CA TRP A 4 1.19 -13.74 -12.37
C TRP A 4 0.86 -12.25 -12.31
N ILE A 5 1.06 -11.61 -11.14
CA ILE A 5 0.84 -10.17 -10.96
C ILE A 5 1.81 -9.37 -11.82
N ALA A 6 3.09 -9.78 -11.85
CA ALA A 6 4.10 -9.10 -12.66
C ALA A 6 3.76 -9.14 -14.15
N LYS A 7 3.15 -10.23 -14.63
CA LYS A 7 2.80 -10.38 -16.03
C LYS A 7 1.49 -9.69 -16.39
N ARG A 8 0.48 -9.79 -15.53
CA ARG A 8 -0.91 -9.43 -15.86
C ARG A 8 -1.33 -8.06 -15.35
N ILE A 9 -0.83 -7.65 -14.20
CA ILE A 9 -1.30 -6.44 -13.52
C ILE A 9 -0.26 -5.32 -13.60
N PHE A 10 0.99 -5.60 -13.21
CA PHE A 10 2.07 -4.63 -13.16
C PHE A 10 3.30 -5.12 -13.92
N PRO A 11 3.26 -5.12 -15.27
CA PRO A 11 4.41 -5.56 -16.06
C PRO A 11 5.67 -4.75 -15.71
N GLY A 12 6.74 -5.44 -15.33
CA GLY A 12 8.00 -4.80 -14.95
C GLY A 12 8.02 -4.16 -13.57
N GLY A 13 6.92 -4.26 -12.80
CA GLY A 13 6.86 -3.71 -11.45
C GLY A 13 7.67 -4.54 -10.46
N TYR A 14 8.29 -3.87 -9.49
CA TYR A 14 9.07 -4.50 -8.43
C TYR A 14 8.83 -3.76 -7.10
N PRO A 15 8.08 -4.34 -6.15
CA PRO A 15 7.92 -3.73 -4.84
C PRO A 15 9.16 -4.00 -3.99
N PRO A 16 9.89 -2.94 -3.55
CA PRO A 16 11.07 -3.13 -2.72
C PRO A 16 10.70 -3.52 -1.31
N THR A 17 11.61 -4.23 -0.61
CA THR A 17 11.49 -4.48 0.81
C THR A 17 11.88 -3.22 1.59
N LEU A 18 11.54 -3.16 2.88
CA LEU A 18 11.96 -2.05 3.74
C LEU A 18 13.49 -1.96 3.80
N GLY A 19 14.17 -3.11 3.88
CA GLY A 19 15.63 -3.14 3.88
C GLY A 19 16.25 -2.61 2.59
N GLU A 20 15.61 -2.86 1.45
CA GLU A 20 16.07 -2.35 0.16
C GLU A 20 15.86 -0.84 0.02
N MET A 21 14.94 -0.26 0.78
CA MET A 21 14.69 1.19 0.78
C MET A 21 15.68 1.98 1.63
N SER A 22 16.32 1.36 2.63
CA SER A 22 17.27 2.05 3.51
C SER A 22 18.40 2.74 2.75
N PRO A 23 19.02 2.15 1.70
CA PRO A 23 20.07 2.82 0.95
C PRO A 23 19.62 4.07 0.19
N VAL A 24 18.32 4.29 0.06
CA VAL A 24 17.79 5.51 -0.57
C VAL A 24 17.93 6.71 0.37
N PHE A 25 17.87 6.50 1.68
CA PHE A 25 17.87 7.56 2.69
C PHE A 25 19.22 7.74 3.36
N GLU A 26 19.79 6.66 3.88
CA GLU A 26 20.97 6.70 4.76
C GLU A 26 22.25 7.25 4.10
N PRO A 27 22.62 6.85 2.87
CA PRO A 27 23.86 7.35 2.26
C PRO A 27 23.87 8.85 2.02
N TYR A 28 22.70 9.46 1.94
CA TYR A 28 22.55 10.90 1.71
C TYR A 28 22.31 11.69 3.00
N GLY A 29 22.36 11.01 4.13
CA GLY A 29 22.21 11.64 5.45
C GLY A 29 20.79 11.97 5.85
N PHE A 30 19.79 11.53 5.10
CA PHE A 30 18.38 11.75 5.50
C PHE A 30 18.07 10.98 6.77
N SER A 31 17.40 11.64 7.71
CA SER A 31 16.94 11.00 8.94
C SER A 31 15.57 10.36 8.70
N ILE A 32 15.48 9.06 9.00
CA ILE A 32 14.19 8.39 9.04
C ILE A 32 13.57 8.65 10.39
N LEU A 33 12.46 9.36 10.42
CA LEU A 33 11.82 9.81 11.67
C LEU A 33 10.73 8.86 12.13
N ASP A 34 10.05 8.19 11.21
CA ASP A 34 8.96 7.28 11.54
C ASP A 34 8.75 6.27 10.44
N VAL A 35 8.41 5.05 10.83
CA VAL A 35 8.01 3.98 9.90
C VAL A 35 6.74 3.36 10.46
N GLU A 36 5.65 3.46 9.71
CA GLU A 36 4.37 2.88 10.11
C GLU A 36 3.98 1.76 9.14
N ASN A 37 3.58 0.62 9.69
CA ASN A 37 3.08 -0.50 8.89
C ASN A 37 1.56 -0.39 8.76
N LEU A 38 1.10 -0.15 7.54
CA LEU A 38 -0.31 0.01 7.21
C LEU A 38 -0.92 -1.23 6.56
N ARG A 39 -0.31 -2.38 6.75
CA ARG A 39 -0.72 -3.64 6.15
C ARG A 39 -2.21 -3.94 6.36
N GLN A 40 -2.67 -3.87 7.60
CA GLN A 40 -4.06 -4.19 7.92
C GLN A 40 -5.04 -3.16 7.36
N HIS A 41 -4.66 -1.90 7.37
CA HIS A 41 -5.47 -0.84 6.77
C HIS A 41 -5.64 -1.06 5.27
N TYR A 42 -4.56 -1.45 4.59
CA TYR A 42 -4.61 -1.67 3.16
C TYR A 42 -5.38 -2.95 2.79
N GLY A 43 -5.35 -3.95 3.66
CA GLY A 43 -6.21 -5.12 3.52
C GLY A 43 -7.69 -4.75 3.49
N LYS A 44 -8.11 -3.88 4.40
CA LYS A 44 -9.49 -3.34 4.42
C LYS A 44 -9.79 -2.52 3.16
N THR A 45 -8.83 -1.74 2.69
CA THR A 45 -8.97 -0.95 1.47
C THR A 45 -9.19 -1.87 0.26
N CYS A 46 -8.39 -2.92 0.13
CA CYS A 46 -8.54 -3.88 -0.96
C CYS A 46 -9.91 -4.57 -0.93
N ARG A 47 -10.41 -4.92 0.26
CA ARG A 47 -11.74 -5.51 0.37
C ARG A 47 -12.84 -4.54 -0.02
N ALA A 48 -12.73 -3.27 0.37
CA ALA A 48 -13.68 -2.24 -0.03
C ALA A 48 -13.66 -2.03 -1.54
N TRP A 49 -12.48 -2.04 -2.16
CA TRP A 49 -12.35 -1.94 -3.61
C TRP A 49 -12.98 -3.14 -4.32
N LEU A 50 -12.75 -4.35 -3.79
CA LEU A 50 -13.35 -5.56 -4.34
C LEU A 50 -14.88 -5.49 -4.29
N GLU A 51 -15.43 -5.07 -3.16
CA GLU A 51 -16.89 -4.92 -3.00
C GLU A 51 -17.47 -3.95 -4.02
N ARG A 52 -16.85 -2.78 -4.19
CA ARG A 52 -17.29 -1.80 -5.20
C ARG A 52 -17.12 -2.33 -6.61
N PHE A 53 -16.04 -3.03 -6.87
CA PHE A 53 -15.80 -3.65 -8.17
C PHE A 53 -16.88 -4.67 -8.50
N GLU A 54 -17.26 -5.52 -7.55
CA GLU A 54 -18.32 -6.52 -7.76
C GLU A 54 -19.67 -5.89 -8.08
N GLN A 55 -19.93 -4.68 -7.59
CA GLN A 55 -21.15 -3.95 -7.89
C GLN A 55 -21.17 -3.34 -9.30
N ASN A 56 -20.01 -3.25 -9.96
CA ASN A 56 -19.84 -2.59 -11.25
C ASN A 56 -19.23 -3.49 -12.32
N THR A 57 -19.21 -4.80 -12.10
CA THR A 57 -18.58 -5.75 -13.03
C THR A 57 -19.19 -5.72 -14.41
N ASP A 58 -20.50 -5.52 -14.52
CA ASP A 58 -21.18 -5.47 -15.83
C ASP A 58 -20.68 -4.32 -16.69
N GLN A 59 -20.47 -3.15 -16.08
CA GLN A 59 -19.93 -1.98 -16.78
C GLN A 59 -18.48 -2.20 -17.21
N VAL A 60 -17.67 -2.78 -16.32
CA VAL A 60 -16.26 -3.06 -16.61
C VAL A 60 -16.14 -4.09 -17.72
N GLU A 61 -16.99 -5.11 -17.72
CA GLU A 61 -17.01 -6.14 -18.75
C GLU A 61 -17.34 -5.54 -20.13
N LYS A 62 -18.30 -4.63 -20.18
CA LYS A 62 -18.67 -3.94 -21.41
C LYS A 62 -17.54 -3.07 -21.96
N MET A 63 -16.76 -2.45 -21.07
CA MET A 63 -15.67 -1.55 -21.46
C MET A 63 -14.40 -2.30 -21.83
N PHE A 64 -14.05 -3.38 -21.12
CA PHE A 64 -12.73 -4.02 -21.22
C PHE A 64 -12.78 -5.52 -21.45
N GLY A 65 -13.93 -6.18 -21.29
CA GLY A 65 -14.10 -7.61 -21.52
C GLY A 65 -14.03 -8.43 -20.23
N GLU A 66 -14.45 -9.69 -20.35
CA GLU A 66 -14.56 -10.62 -19.22
C GLU A 66 -13.21 -11.03 -18.66
N GLU A 67 -12.18 -11.10 -19.49
CA GLU A 67 -10.84 -11.50 -19.04
C GLU A 67 -10.28 -10.49 -18.04
N LEU A 68 -10.46 -9.19 -18.29
CA LEU A 68 -10.01 -8.16 -17.35
C LEU A 68 -10.78 -8.24 -16.03
N VAL A 69 -12.09 -8.49 -16.08
CA VAL A 69 -12.91 -8.64 -14.87
C VAL A 69 -12.38 -9.76 -13.99
N ARG A 70 -12.10 -10.92 -14.58
CA ARG A 70 -11.57 -12.07 -13.82
C ARG A 70 -10.19 -11.79 -13.25
N ALA A 71 -9.31 -11.18 -14.05
CA ALA A 71 -7.96 -10.84 -13.60
C ALA A 71 -7.98 -9.83 -12.45
N TRP A 72 -8.80 -8.79 -12.56
CA TRP A 72 -8.87 -7.75 -11.54
C TRP A 72 -9.50 -8.27 -10.25
N ARG A 73 -10.54 -9.10 -10.36
CA ARG A 73 -11.15 -9.75 -9.20
C ARG A 73 -10.14 -10.60 -8.44
N LEU A 74 -9.37 -11.41 -9.16
CA LEU A 74 -8.34 -12.25 -8.54
C LEU A 74 -7.26 -11.40 -7.87
N TYR A 75 -6.84 -10.32 -8.53
CA TYR A 75 -5.84 -9.41 -7.98
C TYR A 75 -6.32 -8.77 -6.67
N LEU A 76 -7.52 -8.21 -6.65
CA LEU A 76 -8.06 -7.55 -5.46
C LEU A 76 -8.27 -8.52 -4.30
N ALA A 77 -8.86 -9.68 -4.58
CA ALA A 77 -9.10 -10.70 -3.55
C ALA A 77 -7.78 -11.25 -3.00
N GLY A 78 -6.84 -11.58 -3.88
CA GLY A 78 -5.53 -12.08 -3.47
C GLY A 78 -4.73 -11.07 -2.68
N SER A 79 -4.78 -9.80 -3.09
CA SER A 79 -4.10 -8.72 -2.38
C SER A 79 -4.67 -8.50 -0.98
N ALA A 80 -6.00 -8.52 -0.85
CA ALA A 80 -6.66 -8.38 0.44
C ALA A 80 -6.18 -9.45 1.41
N VAL A 81 -6.20 -10.71 1.00
CA VAL A 81 -5.74 -11.83 1.81
C VAL A 81 -4.25 -11.70 2.14
N ALA A 82 -3.42 -11.36 1.15
CA ALA A 82 -1.98 -11.23 1.35
C ALA A 82 -1.62 -10.16 2.40
N PHE A 83 -2.33 -9.04 2.40
CA PHE A 83 -2.15 -8.01 3.43
C PHE A 83 -2.68 -8.46 4.78
N GLU A 84 -3.79 -9.19 4.82
CA GLU A 84 -4.37 -9.68 6.07
C GLU A 84 -3.49 -10.72 6.77
N VAL A 85 -2.88 -11.64 6.01
CA VAL A 85 -2.04 -12.70 6.58
C VAL A 85 -0.57 -12.32 6.71
N GLY A 86 -0.16 -11.14 6.22
CA GLY A 86 1.20 -10.66 6.37
C GLY A 86 2.18 -11.05 5.27
N THR A 87 1.71 -11.66 4.19
CA THR A 87 2.57 -11.97 3.03
C THR A 87 3.02 -10.69 2.33
N LEU A 88 2.13 -9.68 2.27
CA LEU A 88 2.46 -8.35 1.79
C LEU A 88 2.47 -7.36 2.94
N GLN A 89 3.37 -6.39 2.84
CA GLN A 89 3.54 -5.31 3.82
C GLN A 89 3.35 -3.97 3.10
N LEU A 90 2.92 -2.97 3.84
CA LEU A 90 2.83 -1.59 3.34
C LEU A 90 3.38 -0.66 4.40
N TYR A 91 4.38 0.14 4.02
CA TYR A 91 5.03 1.06 4.95
C TYR A 91 4.85 2.50 4.51
N GLN A 92 4.61 3.38 5.48
CA GLN A 92 4.71 4.82 5.31
C GLN A 92 5.93 5.28 6.07
N ILE A 93 6.84 5.96 5.37
CA ILE A 93 8.10 6.41 5.93
C ILE A 93 8.11 7.94 5.97
N VAL A 94 8.34 8.50 7.16
CA VAL A 94 8.55 9.95 7.33
C VAL A 94 10.04 10.18 7.49
N PHE A 95 10.60 11.07 6.68
CA PHE A 95 12.03 11.37 6.71
C PHE A 95 12.27 12.86 6.57
N ALA A 96 13.46 13.32 6.97
CA ALA A 96 13.84 14.73 6.91
C ALA A 96 15.28 14.88 6.44
N PRO A 97 15.63 16.04 5.82
CA PRO A 97 17.02 16.33 5.45
C PRO A 97 17.95 16.35 6.67
N PRO A 98 19.26 16.14 6.45
CA PRO A 98 20.22 16.20 7.55
C PRO A 98 20.17 17.57 8.24
N GLY A 99 20.21 17.55 9.57
CA GLY A 99 20.25 18.78 10.36
C GLY A 99 18.94 19.55 10.47
N ASN A 100 17.85 19.05 9.90
CA ASN A 100 16.54 19.65 10.07
C ASN A 100 15.98 19.24 11.45
N ASN A 101 15.91 20.22 12.36
CA ASN A 101 15.39 20.03 13.71
C ASN A 101 13.95 20.55 13.87
N ASP A 102 13.34 21.03 12.79
CA ASP A 102 11.96 21.50 12.79
C ASP A 102 11.01 20.31 12.57
N VAL A 103 11.03 19.40 13.54
CA VAL A 103 10.22 18.20 13.54
C VAL A 103 9.54 18.05 14.90
N PRO A 104 8.31 17.52 14.95
CA PRO A 104 7.61 17.29 16.21
C PRO A 104 8.37 16.30 17.10
N TRP A 105 8.32 16.53 18.42
CA TRP A 105 8.98 15.66 19.40
C TRP A 105 8.27 14.33 19.59
N THR A 106 6.98 14.26 19.26
CA THR A 106 6.16 13.07 19.42
C THR A 106 5.43 12.75 18.11
N ARG A 107 4.79 11.60 18.05
CA ARG A 107 3.98 11.17 16.92
C ARG A 107 2.54 11.68 16.98
N GLU A 108 2.20 12.46 17.98
CA GLU A 108 0.83 12.92 18.24
C GLU A 108 0.21 13.61 17.01
N HIS A 109 1.01 14.39 16.28
CA HIS A 109 0.57 15.12 15.08
C HIS A 109 0.14 14.20 13.94
N LEU A 110 0.53 12.93 13.95
CA LEU A 110 0.18 11.96 12.91
C LEU A 110 -1.24 11.40 13.08
N TYR A 111 -1.85 11.63 14.22
CA TYR A 111 -3.16 11.07 14.53
C TYR A 111 -4.20 12.20 14.67
N PRO A 112 -5.46 11.94 14.24
CA PRO A 112 -6.52 12.94 14.45
C PRO A 112 -6.81 13.13 15.93
N ALA A 113 -7.41 14.25 16.26
CA ALA A 113 -7.87 14.52 17.63
C ALA A 113 -8.81 13.39 18.07
N GLN A 114 -8.80 13.08 19.38
CA GLN A 114 -9.58 11.97 19.91
C GLN A 114 -11.08 12.06 19.61
N SER A 115 -11.61 13.29 19.52
CA SER A 115 -13.00 13.53 19.15
C SER A 115 -13.35 13.13 17.71
N GLU A 116 -12.34 12.97 16.85
CA GLU A 116 -12.47 12.60 15.44
C GLU A 116 -12.35 11.09 15.21
N ARG A 117 -12.05 10.33 16.27
CA ARG A 117 -11.81 8.88 16.18
C ARG A 117 -13.05 8.02 16.38
N SER A 118 -14.17 8.63 16.63
CA SER A 118 -15.43 7.93 16.90
C SER A 118 -15.96 7.11 15.71
#